data_0c89b1bd028707a72867b654858cbb33
#
_entry.id   0c89b1bd028707a72867b654858cbb33
#
_cell.length_a   1.000
_cell.length_b   1.000
_cell.length_c   1.000
_cell.angle_alpha   90.00
_cell.angle_beta   90.00
_cell.angle_gamma   90.00
#
_symmetry.space_group_name_H-M   'P 1'
#
loop_
_entity.id
_entity.type
_entity.pdbx_description
1 polymer ?
#
loop_
_entity_poly.entity_id
_entity_poly.type
_entity_poly.pdbx_seq_one_letter_code
_entity_poly.pdbx_strand_id
1 'polypeptide(L)'
;MKRKITIVFAIAIIPIILLSIILYLSQFHLDFSQDYRNVEGYENIVFKDSKSDQCFRLCAWGLIRAESYPEFQDHRETIGIPYDEYRSLIEHADGGYIWQVVSSPDGRYILYVEKVGISGITDDEDVYYKVYSPDDGTTTTIYSGYRQYLLVDWK
;
A
#
# COMPACT_ATOMS: atom_id res chain seq x y z
N MET A 1 -52.10 12.56 1.36
CA MET A 1 -51.46 11.22 1.57
C MET A 1 -50.11 11.07 0.85
N LYS A 2 -49.98 11.45 -0.42
CA LYS A 2 -48.71 11.26 -1.20
C LYS A 2 -47.47 11.92 -0.57
N ARG A 3 -47.55 13.12 -0.01
CA ARG A 3 -46.40 13.82 0.63
C ARG A 3 -45.83 13.12 1.87
N LYS A 4 -46.66 12.46 2.69
CA LYS A 4 -46.19 11.74 3.90
C LYS A 4 -45.43 10.44 3.52
N ILE A 5 -45.85 9.77 2.46
CA ILE A 5 -45.19 8.58 1.97
C ILE A 5 -43.80 8.93 1.42
N THR A 6 -43.65 10.02 0.69
CA THR A 6 -42.33 10.47 0.15
C THR A 6 -41.35 10.80 1.27
N ILE A 7 -41.79 11.41 2.36
CA ILE A 7 -40.93 11.76 3.51
C ILE A 7 -40.46 10.48 4.23
N VAL A 8 -41.34 9.51 4.44
CA VAL A 8 -40.98 8.23 5.08
C VAL A 8 -39.99 7.43 4.23
N PHE A 9 -40.15 7.41 2.90
CA PHE A 9 -39.19 6.80 2.00
C PHE A 9 -37.83 7.48 2.02
N ALA A 10 -37.79 8.82 2.03
CA ALA A 10 -36.54 9.55 2.11
C ALA A 10 -35.79 9.29 3.43
N ILE A 11 -36.51 9.24 4.57
CA ILE A 11 -35.92 8.95 5.89
C ILE A 11 -35.34 7.52 5.95
N ALA A 12 -35.95 6.55 5.25
CA ALA A 12 -35.45 5.17 5.21
C ALA A 12 -34.26 4.97 4.25
N ILE A 13 -34.22 5.69 3.14
CA ILE A 13 -33.17 5.55 2.11
C ILE A 13 -31.87 6.22 2.54
N ILE A 14 -31.93 7.37 3.21
CA ILE A 14 -30.72 8.10 3.64
C ILE A 14 -29.79 7.24 4.53
N PRO A 15 -30.25 6.56 5.59
CA PRO A 15 -29.37 5.71 6.40
C PRO A 15 -28.84 4.51 5.64
N ILE A 16 -29.55 3.96 4.66
CA ILE A 16 -29.08 2.86 3.82
C ILE A 16 -27.93 3.34 2.93
N ILE A 17 -28.07 4.52 2.32
CA ILE A 17 -27.01 5.11 1.51
C ILE A 17 -25.78 5.44 2.38
N LEU A 18 -25.99 6.02 3.56
CA LEU A 18 -24.90 6.32 4.50
C LEU A 18 -24.20 5.04 4.96
N LEU A 19 -24.95 3.99 5.29
CA LEU A 19 -24.37 2.71 5.66
C LEU A 19 -23.58 2.08 4.51
N SER A 20 -24.09 2.17 3.29
CA SER A 20 -23.40 1.69 2.08
C SER A 20 -22.12 2.47 1.83
N ILE A 21 -22.13 3.80 2.05
CA ILE A 21 -20.94 4.65 1.95
C ILE A 21 -19.93 4.28 3.05
N ILE A 22 -20.38 4.08 4.30
CA ILE A 22 -19.50 3.69 5.41
C ILE A 22 -18.90 2.31 5.14
N LEU A 23 -19.68 1.33 4.68
CA LEU A 23 -19.18 0.01 4.32
C LEU A 23 -18.22 0.08 3.13
N TYR A 24 -18.49 0.91 2.14
CA TYR A 24 -17.59 1.16 1.02
C TYR A 24 -16.29 1.78 1.51
N LEU A 25 -16.35 2.84 2.33
CA LEU A 25 -15.17 3.49 2.90
C LEU A 25 -14.39 2.59 3.86
N SER A 26 -15.05 1.67 4.58
CA SER A 26 -14.37 0.70 5.44
C SER A 26 -13.62 -0.38 4.67
N GLN A 27 -13.88 -0.54 3.37
CA GLN A 27 -13.08 -1.39 2.48
C GLN A 27 -11.80 -0.69 2.01
N PHE A 28 -11.71 0.65 2.14
CA PHE A 28 -10.45 1.35 1.98
C PHE A 28 -9.60 1.06 3.21
N HIS A 29 -8.46 0.42 2.99
CA HIS A 29 -7.52 0.15 4.07
C HIS A 29 -6.94 1.47 4.54
N LEU A 30 -7.36 1.88 5.75
CA LEU A 30 -6.92 3.12 6.41
C LEU A 30 -5.48 3.02 6.96
N ASP A 31 -4.82 1.89 6.74
CA ASP A 31 -3.47 1.59 7.24
C ASP A 31 -2.36 2.28 6.44
N PHE A 32 -2.70 2.99 5.36
CA PHE A 32 -1.74 3.77 4.59
C PHE A 32 -1.46 5.11 5.26
N SER A 33 -0.18 5.41 5.47
CA SER A 33 0.25 6.74 5.91
C SER A 33 -0.23 7.81 4.93
N GLN A 34 -0.63 8.96 5.44
CA GLN A 34 -0.99 10.10 4.58
C GLN A 34 0.23 10.65 3.81
N ASP A 35 1.44 10.32 4.25
CA ASP A 35 2.70 10.84 3.73
C ASP A 35 3.01 10.33 2.31
N TYR A 36 2.40 9.21 1.87
CA TYR A 36 2.60 8.73 0.50
C TYR A 36 2.22 9.76 -0.56
N ARG A 37 1.34 10.72 -0.24
CA ARG A 37 0.93 11.79 -1.16
C ARG A 37 2.05 12.77 -1.49
N ASN A 38 3.12 12.77 -0.69
CA ASN A 38 4.31 13.58 -0.94
C ASN A 38 5.27 12.91 -1.93
N VAL A 39 5.02 11.64 -2.26
CA VAL A 39 5.82 10.89 -3.23
C VAL A 39 5.26 11.13 -4.63
N GLU A 40 6.05 11.69 -5.52
CA GLU A 40 5.63 11.94 -6.89
C GLU A 40 5.37 10.62 -7.63
N GLY A 41 4.24 10.52 -8.33
CA GLY A 41 3.86 9.31 -9.05
C GLY A 41 3.33 8.18 -8.17
N TYR A 42 2.94 8.46 -6.92
CA TYR A 42 2.40 7.45 -6.01
C TYR A 42 1.16 6.72 -6.58
N GLU A 43 0.40 7.36 -7.45
CA GLU A 43 -0.79 6.78 -8.09
C GLU A 43 -0.46 5.57 -8.97
N ASN A 44 0.79 5.44 -9.36
CA ASN A 44 1.30 4.34 -10.17
C ASN A 44 1.85 3.18 -9.32
N ILE A 45 1.88 3.33 -7.99
CA ILE A 45 2.22 2.23 -7.08
C ILE A 45 1.05 1.27 -7.02
N VAL A 46 1.30 0.01 -7.37
CA VAL A 46 0.33 -1.07 -7.40
C VAL A 46 0.71 -2.17 -6.43
N PHE A 47 -0.31 -2.75 -5.82
CA PHE A 47 -0.18 -3.81 -4.83
C PHE A 47 -1.01 -5.00 -5.29
N LYS A 48 -0.53 -6.20 -5.01
CA LYS A 48 -1.27 -7.43 -5.23
C LYS A 48 -1.57 -8.11 -3.89
N ASP A 49 -2.84 -8.35 -3.62
CA ASP A 49 -3.28 -9.10 -2.45
C ASP A 49 -2.99 -10.59 -2.66
N SER A 50 -2.25 -11.18 -1.75
CA SER A 50 -1.86 -12.59 -1.80
C SER A 50 -3.02 -13.58 -1.70
N LYS A 51 -4.11 -13.18 -1.04
CA LYS A 51 -5.24 -14.07 -0.77
C LYS A 51 -6.29 -14.05 -1.88
N SER A 52 -6.54 -12.87 -2.43
CA SER A 52 -7.61 -12.68 -3.43
C SER A 52 -7.10 -12.54 -4.86
N ASP A 53 -5.78 -12.49 -5.07
CA ASP A 53 -5.14 -12.22 -6.37
C ASP A 53 -5.59 -10.88 -7.00
N GLN A 54 -6.17 -10.01 -6.20
CA GLN A 54 -6.65 -8.71 -6.64
C GLN A 54 -5.54 -7.67 -6.60
N CYS A 55 -5.54 -6.80 -7.61
CA CYS A 55 -4.63 -5.68 -7.66
C CYS A 55 -5.31 -4.41 -7.16
N PHE A 56 -4.51 -3.57 -6.49
CA PHE A 56 -4.90 -2.28 -5.96
C PHE A 56 -3.84 -1.25 -6.31
N ARG A 57 -4.23 0.00 -6.42
CA ARG A 57 -3.31 1.14 -6.57
C ARG A 57 -3.62 2.21 -5.55
N LEU A 58 -2.62 3.03 -5.25
CA LEU A 58 -2.81 4.20 -4.40
C LEU A 58 -3.63 5.28 -5.13
N CYS A 59 -4.43 5.99 -4.37
CA CYS A 59 -5.12 7.21 -4.79
C CYS A 59 -5.14 8.20 -3.63
N ALA A 60 -5.65 9.39 -3.84
CA ALA A 60 -5.69 10.44 -2.80
C ALA A 60 -6.40 10.02 -1.50
N TRP A 61 -7.16 8.94 -1.51
CA TRP A 61 -7.97 8.47 -0.37
C TRP A 61 -7.54 7.09 0.17
N GLY A 62 -6.43 6.53 -0.29
CA GLY A 62 -5.95 5.20 0.06
C GLY A 62 -5.88 4.25 -1.14
N LEU A 63 -6.23 2.98 -0.94
CA LEU A 63 -6.22 1.99 -2.00
C LEU A 63 -7.55 1.93 -2.74
N ILE A 64 -7.48 1.89 -4.07
CA ILE A 64 -8.61 1.54 -4.94
C ILE A 64 -8.26 0.29 -5.74
N ARG A 65 -9.28 -0.47 -6.12
CA ARG A 65 -9.11 -1.63 -6.99
C ARG A 65 -8.53 -1.17 -8.34
N ALA A 66 -7.52 -1.87 -8.79
CA ALA A 66 -6.87 -1.66 -10.08
C ALA A 66 -7.16 -2.81 -11.03
N GLU A 67 -6.80 -2.63 -12.30
CA GLU A 67 -6.76 -3.72 -13.27
C GLU A 67 -5.73 -4.77 -12.83
N SER A 68 -5.90 -6.01 -13.30
CA SER A 68 -4.93 -7.07 -13.05
C SER A 68 -3.65 -6.79 -13.82
N TYR A 69 -2.51 -6.82 -13.13
CA TYR A 69 -1.19 -6.72 -13.74
C TYR A 69 -0.56 -8.12 -13.82
N PRO A 70 -0.10 -8.55 -14.98
CA PRO A 70 0.40 -9.92 -15.16
C PRO A 70 1.73 -10.18 -14.45
N GLU A 71 2.55 -9.14 -14.27
CA GLU A 71 3.91 -9.27 -13.76
C GLU A 71 4.19 -8.25 -12.67
N PHE A 72 4.70 -8.76 -11.55
CA PHE A 72 5.29 -8.00 -10.46
C PHE A 72 6.76 -8.42 -10.36
N GLN A 73 7.67 -7.48 -10.55
CA GLN A 73 9.09 -7.76 -10.62
C GLN A 73 9.80 -7.26 -9.35
N ASP A 74 10.82 -7.99 -8.96
CA ASP A 74 11.79 -7.51 -7.97
C ASP A 74 12.99 -6.92 -8.72
N HIS A 75 13.28 -5.67 -8.45
CA HIS A 75 14.31 -4.91 -9.17
C HIS A 75 15.67 -4.88 -8.46
N ARG A 76 15.88 -5.63 -7.38
CA ARG A 76 17.14 -5.63 -6.63
C ARG A 76 18.37 -5.81 -7.52
N GLU A 77 18.31 -6.73 -8.45
CA GLU A 77 19.45 -7.00 -9.35
C GLU A 77 19.65 -5.90 -10.41
N THR A 78 18.57 -5.24 -10.82
CA THR A 78 18.62 -4.21 -11.87
C THR A 78 18.99 -2.83 -11.36
N ILE A 79 18.63 -2.51 -10.11
CA ILE A 79 18.95 -1.20 -9.50
C ILE A 79 20.45 -1.10 -9.20
N GLY A 80 21.16 -2.24 -9.07
CA GLY A 80 22.61 -2.25 -8.90
C GLY A 80 23.11 -1.66 -7.57
N ILE A 81 22.22 -1.41 -6.62
CA ILE A 81 22.59 -0.99 -5.28
C ILE A 81 23.16 -2.21 -4.53
N PRO A 82 24.36 -2.14 -3.95
CA PRO A 82 24.92 -3.23 -3.18
C PRO A 82 24.03 -3.66 -2.01
N TYR A 83 23.98 -4.93 -1.71
CA TYR A 83 23.17 -5.48 -0.62
C TYR A 83 23.40 -4.76 0.72
N ASP A 84 24.64 -4.37 0.99
CA ASP A 84 25.00 -3.65 2.22
C ASP A 84 24.36 -2.24 2.29
N GLU A 85 24.10 -1.62 1.14
CA GLU A 85 23.45 -0.30 1.10
C GLU A 85 21.94 -0.43 1.39
N TYR A 86 21.27 -1.48 0.90
CA TYR A 86 19.89 -1.79 1.32
C TYR A 86 19.79 -2.06 2.81
N ARG A 87 20.80 -2.70 3.37
CA ARG A 87 20.85 -2.99 4.81
C ARG A 87 20.87 -1.71 5.64
N SER A 88 21.48 -0.65 5.15
CA SER A 88 21.49 0.66 5.81
C SER A 88 20.12 1.35 5.84
N LEU A 89 19.20 0.95 4.95
CA LEU A 89 17.83 1.45 4.90
C LEU A 89 16.90 0.75 5.89
N ILE A 90 17.33 -0.37 6.50
CA ILE A 90 16.52 -1.12 7.47
C ILE A 90 16.52 -0.34 8.78
N GLU A 91 15.36 0.19 9.18
CA GLU A 91 15.20 0.91 10.46
C GLU A 91 15.03 -0.05 11.64
N HIS A 92 14.50 -1.24 11.40
CA HIS A 92 14.25 -2.25 12.44
C HIS A 92 15.40 -3.27 12.47
N ALA A 93 16.55 -2.88 13.05
CA ALA A 93 17.77 -3.70 13.05
C ALA A 93 17.60 -5.07 13.73
N ASP A 94 16.68 -5.20 14.69
CA ASP A 94 16.44 -6.43 15.46
C ASP A 94 15.45 -7.36 14.70
N GLY A 95 15.90 -7.93 13.58
CA GLY A 95 15.14 -8.92 12.83
C GLY A 95 14.44 -8.41 11.58
N GLY A 96 14.68 -7.16 11.19
CA GLY A 96 14.18 -6.60 9.93
C GLY A 96 14.96 -7.12 8.72
N TYR A 97 14.25 -7.36 7.61
CA TYR A 97 14.86 -7.70 6.33
C TYR A 97 14.06 -7.12 5.16
N ILE A 98 14.74 -6.87 4.05
CA ILE A 98 14.09 -6.39 2.84
C ILE A 98 13.57 -7.57 2.03
N TRP A 99 12.25 -7.55 1.82
CA TRP A 99 11.54 -8.60 1.08
C TRP A 99 11.55 -8.33 -0.42
N GLN A 100 11.21 -7.11 -0.84
CA GLN A 100 11.11 -6.71 -2.24
C GLN A 100 11.60 -5.29 -2.44
N VAL A 101 12.16 -5.02 -3.60
CA VAL A 101 12.63 -3.68 -4.01
C VAL A 101 12.16 -3.39 -5.43
N VAL A 102 11.63 -2.18 -5.64
CA VAL A 102 11.11 -1.72 -6.92
C VAL A 102 11.59 -0.28 -7.15
N SER A 103 12.07 0.06 -8.34
CA SER A 103 12.35 1.45 -8.71
C SER A 103 11.12 2.12 -9.31
N SER A 104 10.98 3.43 -9.09
CA SER A 104 10.06 4.24 -9.88
C SER A 104 10.42 4.20 -11.37
N PRO A 105 9.47 4.41 -12.30
CA PRO A 105 9.73 4.39 -13.73
C PRO A 105 10.80 5.40 -14.19
N ASP A 106 10.92 6.52 -13.49
CA ASP A 106 11.91 7.57 -13.74
C ASP A 106 13.24 7.35 -12.99
N GLY A 107 13.33 6.32 -12.15
CA GLY A 107 14.52 5.97 -11.38
C GLY A 107 14.84 6.88 -10.19
N ARG A 108 13.97 7.85 -9.87
CA ARG A 108 14.23 8.82 -8.78
C ARG A 108 13.93 8.26 -7.39
N TYR A 109 13.09 7.23 -7.29
CA TYR A 109 12.67 6.65 -6.03
C TYR A 109 12.88 5.15 -6.01
N ILE A 110 13.10 4.63 -4.82
CA ILE A 110 13.18 3.19 -4.55
C ILE A 110 12.08 2.84 -3.54
N LEU A 111 11.12 2.03 -3.98
CA LEU A 111 10.11 1.45 -3.12
C LEU A 111 10.62 0.10 -2.61
N TYR A 112 10.65 -0.09 -1.32
CA TYR A 112 11.05 -1.36 -0.73
C TYR A 112 10.08 -1.81 0.36
N VAL A 113 10.06 -3.11 0.59
CA VAL A 113 9.23 -3.75 1.62
C VAL A 113 10.17 -4.26 2.72
N GLU A 114 10.09 -3.67 3.90
CA GLU A 114 10.74 -4.14 5.10
C GLU A 114 9.78 -5.03 5.88
N LYS A 115 10.22 -6.22 6.22
CA LYS A 115 9.52 -7.13 7.12
C LYS A 115 10.27 -7.25 8.42
N VAL A 116 9.52 -7.20 9.53
CA VAL A 116 10.06 -7.34 10.88
C VAL A 116 9.30 -8.46 11.59
N GLY A 117 10.04 -9.46 12.08
CA GLY A 117 9.43 -10.58 12.79
C GLY A 117 10.36 -11.77 12.89
N ILE A 118 9.97 -12.75 13.69
CA ILE A 118 10.71 -13.99 13.84
C ILE A 118 10.34 -14.87 12.65
N SER A 119 11.24 -14.90 11.66
CA SER A 119 11.10 -15.72 10.46
C SER A 119 10.63 -17.14 10.80
N GLY A 120 9.45 -17.52 10.32
CA GLY A 120 8.98 -18.91 10.22
C GLY A 120 8.14 -19.45 11.36
N ILE A 121 7.68 -18.64 12.34
CA ILE A 121 6.89 -19.14 13.48
C ILE A 121 5.46 -18.57 13.54
N THR A 122 5.22 -17.38 13.00
CA THR A 122 3.87 -16.78 12.99
C THR A 122 3.60 -16.04 11.67
N ASP A 123 2.33 -16.03 11.24
CA ASP A 123 1.84 -15.17 10.15
C ASP A 123 1.78 -13.68 10.55
N ASP A 124 2.33 -13.32 11.72
CA ASP A 124 2.26 -12.01 12.35
C ASP A 124 3.58 -11.25 12.15
N GLU A 125 4.03 -11.11 10.91
CA GLU A 125 5.14 -10.22 10.57
C GLU A 125 4.62 -8.79 10.37
N ASP A 126 5.25 -7.82 11.04
CA ASP A 126 5.05 -6.41 10.74
C ASP A 126 5.65 -6.11 9.36
N VAL A 127 4.88 -5.43 8.53
CA VAL A 127 5.26 -5.09 7.15
C VAL A 127 5.25 -3.59 6.98
N TYR A 128 6.34 -3.04 6.46
CA TYR A 128 6.49 -1.62 6.17
C TYR A 128 6.82 -1.45 4.69
N TYR A 129 6.00 -0.68 3.99
CA TYR A 129 6.29 -0.25 2.62
C TYR A 129 6.87 1.15 2.69
N LYS A 130 8.08 1.30 2.19
CA LYS A 130 8.86 2.52 2.30
C LYS A 130 9.36 2.97 0.94
N VAL A 131 9.34 4.28 0.73
CA VAL A 131 9.90 4.93 -0.45
C VAL A 131 11.12 5.72 -0.04
N TYR A 132 12.26 5.37 -0.58
CA TYR A 132 13.52 6.05 -0.42
C TYR A 132 13.79 6.97 -1.61
N SER A 133 14.20 8.19 -1.32
CA SER A 133 14.67 9.18 -2.29
C SER A 133 16.21 9.27 -2.19
N PRO A 134 16.97 8.75 -3.16
CA PRO A 134 18.43 8.85 -3.15
C PRO A 134 18.93 10.29 -3.21
N ASP A 135 18.18 11.21 -3.84
CA ASP A 135 18.62 12.59 -4.07
C ASP A 135 18.74 13.40 -2.77
N ASP A 136 17.86 13.15 -1.81
CA ASP A 136 17.83 13.87 -0.53
C ASP A 136 18.07 12.96 0.68
N GLY A 137 18.21 11.66 0.46
CA GLY A 137 18.45 10.66 1.50
C GLY A 137 17.25 10.44 2.43
N THR A 138 16.03 10.84 2.03
CA THR A 138 14.83 10.70 2.84
C THR A 138 14.11 9.39 2.60
N THR A 139 13.47 8.87 3.66
CA THR A 139 12.61 7.70 3.59
C THR A 139 11.20 8.05 4.05
N THR A 140 10.21 7.70 3.24
CA THR A 140 8.79 7.90 3.55
C THR A 140 8.11 6.54 3.72
N THR A 141 7.56 6.27 4.91
CA THR A 141 6.73 5.09 5.13
C THR A 141 5.35 5.34 4.55
N ILE A 142 4.96 4.55 3.54
CA ILE A 142 3.65 4.68 2.87
C ILE A 142 2.60 3.73 3.43
N TYR A 143 3.03 2.62 4.04
CA TYR A 143 2.16 1.65 4.71
C TYR A 143 2.89 1.00 5.87
N SER A 144 2.15 0.72 6.94
CA SER A 144 2.62 -0.14 8.03
C SER A 144 1.45 -0.98 8.56
N GLY A 145 1.67 -2.26 8.83
CA GLY A 145 0.64 -3.14 9.35
C GLY A 145 0.94 -4.62 9.20
N TYR A 146 -0.01 -5.45 9.60
CA TYR A 146 0.10 -6.92 9.55
C TYR A 146 -0.39 -7.51 8.23
N ARG A 147 -1.10 -6.74 7.40
CA ARG A 147 -1.64 -7.24 6.14
C ARG A 147 -0.58 -7.23 5.07
N GLN A 148 -0.19 -8.41 4.65
CA GLN A 148 0.79 -8.59 3.59
C GLN A 148 0.12 -8.45 2.22
N TYR A 149 0.32 -7.32 1.56
CA TYR A 149 0.23 -7.25 0.12
C TYR A 149 1.54 -7.81 -0.41
N LEU A 150 1.55 -9.07 -0.83
CA LEU A 150 2.79 -9.82 -1.08
C LEU A 150 3.66 -9.24 -2.17
N LEU A 151 3.06 -8.53 -3.11
CA LEU A 151 3.77 -7.98 -4.25
C LEU A 151 3.42 -6.51 -4.41
N VAL A 152 4.43 -5.71 -4.62
CA VAL A 152 4.33 -4.29 -4.93
C VAL A 152 5.11 -4.00 -6.21
N ASP A 153 4.64 -3.05 -6.99
CA ASP A 153 5.33 -2.60 -8.19
C ASP A 153 5.03 -1.12 -8.44
N TRP A 154 5.84 -0.48 -9.27
CA TRP A 154 5.67 0.90 -9.67
C TRP A 154 5.58 0.96 -11.19
N LYS A 155 4.37 1.20 -11.73
CA LYS A 155 4.07 1.12 -13.17
C LYS A 155 4.09 2.49 -13.85
#